data_44f7d40aa1634a5c1ecff7e2b557c1ad
#
_entry.id   44f7d40aa1634a5c1ecff7e2b557c1ad
#
_cell.length_a   1.000
_cell.length_b   1.000
_cell.length_c   1.000
_cell.angle_alpha   90.00
_cell.angle_beta   90.00
_cell.angle_gamma   90.00
#
_symmetry.space_group_name_H-M   'P 1'
#
loop_
_entity.id
_entity.type
_entity.pdbx_description
1 polymer ?
#
loop_
_entity_poly.entity_id
_entity_poly.type
_entity_poly.pdbx_seq_one_letter_code
_entity_poly.pdbx_strand_id
1 'polypeptide(L)'
;LIVSSSGILKILPPDLSMHFPDDMIILEKADRSRPISVVYFNSKKNIYFIKRFVLGLLKGEQKYVDVSKNIQVELVSTDWKPVIELVIKNGKVLNREQINVFDFINIKGIKAIGNQLSKKQIKEINLLDPIPYEPEIKELNEIEVVDESYDDLDDNSSENGESQIRIDF
;
A
#
# COMPACT_ATOMS: atom_id res chain seq x y z
N LEU A 1 -1.35 4.46 11.34
CA LEU A 1 -0.18 4.77 10.53
C LEU A 1 0.35 6.14 10.90
N ILE A 2 1.62 6.21 11.18
CA ILE A 2 2.38 7.46 11.37
C ILE A 2 3.44 7.48 10.26
N VAL A 3 3.58 8.59 9.55
CA VAL A 3 4.64 8.80 8.55
C VAL A 3 5.40 10.06 8.92
N SER A 4 6.72 9.96 8.95
CA SER A 4 7.63 11.05 9.35
C SER A 4 8.51 11.52 8.19
N SER A 5 8.85 12.80 8.16
CA SER A 5 9.77 13.36 7.16
C SER A 5 11.20 12.81 7.26
N SER A 6 11.55 12.20 8.39
CA SER A 6 12.79 11.42 8.57
C SER A 6 12.87 10.12 7.76
N GLY A 7 11.87 9.82 6.94
CA GLY A 7 11.85 8.61 6.12
C GLY A 7 11.42 7.35 6.83
N ILE A 8 10.78 7.49 7.99
CA ILE A 8 10.30 6.41 8.83
C ILE A 8 8.77 6.40 8.83
N LEU A 9 8.18 5.22 8.74
CA LEU A 9 6.77 5.00 9.05
C LEU A 9 6.62 4.00 10.19
N LYS A 10 5.53 4.15 10.96
CA LYS A 10 5.18 3.27 12.08
C LYS A 10 3.73 2.81 11.96
N ILE A 11 3.52 1.52 12.16
CA ILE A 11 2.19 0.92 12.22
C ILE A 11 2.01 0.42 13.64
N LEU A 12 1.21 1.14 14.41
CA LEU A 12 1.02 0.94 15.83
C LEU A 12 -0.48 0.80 16.14
N PRO A 13 -0.86 0.07 17.19
CA PRO A 13 -2.23 0.12 17.69
C PRO A 13 -2.54 1.53 18.20
N PRO A 14 -3.82 1.95 18.20
CA PRO A 14 -4.20 3.24 18.77
C PRO A 14 -3.94 3.23 20.28
N ASP A 15 -3.16 4.20 20.75
CA ASP A 15 -2.85 4.41 22.15
C ASP A 15 -2.89 5.92 22.45
N LEU A 16 -3.77 6.33 23.35
CA LEU A 16 -3.95 7.74 23.74
C LEU A 16 -2.76 8.31 24.52
N SER A 17 -1.93 7.46 25.10
CA SER A 17 -0.72 7.86 25.84
C SER A 17 0.52 8.01 24.94
N MET A 18 0.37 7.74 23.64
CA MET A 18 1.49 7.75 22.71
C MET A 18 2.02 9.16 22.45
N HIS A 19 3.33 9.29 22.51
CA HIS A 19 4.04 10.49 22.06
C HIS A 19 4.27 10.42 20.54
N PHE A 20 3.81 11.44 19.83
CA PHE A 20 4.01 11.53 18.40
C PHE A 20 5.34 12.23 18.10
N PRO A 21 6.08 11.81 17.04
CA PRO A 21 7.31 12.49 16.65
C PRO A 21 7.03 13.89 16.08
N ASP A 22 7.91 14.84 16.37
CA ASP A 22 7.77 16.23 15.92
C ASP A 22 7.83 16.39 14.40
N ASP A 23 8.48 15.44 13.72
CA ASP A 23 8.62 15.38 12.26
C ASP A 23 7.51 14.58 11.57
N MET A 24 6.42 14.30 12.26
CA MET A 24 5.26 13.61 11.72
C MET A 24 4.56 14.45 10.65
N ILE A 25 4.33 13.84 9.48
CA ILE A 25 3.64 14.47 8.34
C ILE A 25 2.28 13.86 8.04
N ILE A 26 2.06 12.58 8.43
CA ILE A 26 0.79 11.90 8.27
C ILE A 26 0.47 11.11 9.54
N LEU A 27 -0.77 11.24 9.99
CA LEU A 27 -1.39 10.42 11.03
C LEU A 27 -2.78 9.97 10.58
N GLU A 28 -2.95 8.68 10.34
CA GLU A 28 -4.23 8.14 9.89
C GLU A 28 -4.41 6.66 10.25
N LYS A 29 -5.64 6.14 10.07
CA LYS A 29 -5.88 4.70 10.16
C LYS A 29 -5.09 3.98 9.05
N ALA A 30 -4.32 2.96 9.44
CA ALA A 30 -3.56 2.18 8.46
C ALA A 30 -4.50 1.37 7.55
N ASP A 31 -4.45 1.68 6.26
CA ASP A 31 -5.02 0.84 5.20
C ASP A 31 -3.88 0.09 4.52
N ARG A 32 -3.88 -1.25 4.66
CA ARG A 32 -2.77 -2.09 4.20
C ARG A 32 -2.74 -2.28 2.70
N SER A 33 -3.85 -2.04 2.02
CA SER A 33 -4.00 -2.17 0.57
C SER A 33 -3.75 -0.87 -0.16
N ARG A 34 -3.98 0.26 0.51
CA ARG A 34 -3.82 1.58 -0.08
C ARG A 34 -2.35 1.92 -0.30
N PRO A 35 -1.99 2.35 -1.52
CA PRO A 35 -0.61 2.70 -1.83
C PRO A 35 -0.17 3.98 -1.13
N ILE A 36 1.07 4.01 -0.72
CA ILE A 36 1.78 5.21 -0.26
C ILE A 36 2.70 5.66 -1.39
N SER A 37 2.54 6.90 -1.82
CA SER A 37 3.36 7.55 -2.84
C SER A 37 4.33 8.52 -2.18
N VAL A 38 5.60 8.44 -2.54
CA VAL A 38 6.66 9.24 -1.93
C VAL A 38 7.50 9.88 -3.01
N VAL A 39 7.69 11.20 -2.90
CA VAL A 39 8.70 11.94 -3.66
C VAL A 39 9.82 12.34 -2.72
N TYR A 40 11.05 12.13 -3.12
CA TYR A 40 12.22 12.53 -2.38
C TYR A 40 13.31 13.08 -3.30
N PHE A 41 14.11 14.00 -2.78
CA PHE A 41 15.20 14.66 -3.50
C PHE A 41 16.55 14.09 -3.09
N ASN A 42 17.40 13.84 -4.07
CA ASN A 42 18.80 13.51 -3.86
C ASN A 42 19.65 14.67 -4.36
N SER A 43 20.14 15.50 -3.44
CA SER A 43 20.90 16.71 -3.75
C SER A 43 22.26 16.41 -4.39
N LYS A 44 22.90 15.27 -4.05
CA LYS A 44 24.17 14.87 -4.65
C LYS A 44 24.04 14.57 -6.15
N LYS A 45 22.90 14.00 -6.55
CA LYS A 45 22.59 13.69 -7.95
C LYS A 45 21.78 14.79 -8.62
N ASN A 46 21.24 15.73 -7.84
CA ASN A 46 20.29 16.75 -8.28
C ASN A 46 19.07 16.15 -9.00
N ILE A 47 18.50 15.07 -8.41
CA ILE A 47 17.41 14.30 -8.99
C ILE A 47 16.30 14.10 -7.97
N TYR A 48 15.06 14.28 -8.41
CA TYR A 48 13.87 13.86 -7.70
C TYR A 48 13.50 12.44 -8.10
N PHE A 49 13.24 11.62 -7.09
CA PHE A 49 12.76 10.26 -7.26
C PHE A 49 11.33 10.16 -6.76
N ILE A 50 10.56 9.31 -7.40
CA ILE A 50 9.22 8.93 -6.96
C ILE A 50 9.13 7.43 -6.80
N LYS A 51 8.46 6.98 -5.76
CA LYS A 51 8.15 5.57 -5.53
C LYS A 51 6.76 5.39 -4.95
N ARG A 52 6.23 4.19 -5.14
CA ARG A 52 4.93 3.76 -4.66
C ARG A 52 5.04 2.38 -4.04
N PHE A 53 4.46 2.18 -2.87
CA PHE A 53 4.45 0.90 -2.18
C PHE A 53 3.18 0.74 -1.33
N VAL A 54 2.85 -0.48 -0.93
CA VAL A 54 1.76 -0.78 0.00
C VAL A 54 2.33 -1.29 1.31
N LEU A 55 1.59 -1.11 2.40
CA LEU A 55 1.99 -1.61 3.72
C LEU A 55 1.96 -3.14 3.78
N GLY A 56 0.96 -3.78 3.17
CA GLY A 56 0.83 -5.23 3.14
C GLY A 56 0.95 -5.86 4.53
N LEU A 57 1.93 -6.75 4.70
CA LEU A 57 2.20 -7.44 5.97
C LEU A 57 3.22 -6.71 6.87
N LEU A 58 3.69 -5.52 6.51
CA LEU A 58 4.62 -4.75 7.33
C LEU A 58 4.02 -4.46 8.71
N LYS A 59 4.88 -4.50 9.73
CA LYS A 59 4.52 -4.23 11.13
C LYS A 59 5.57 -3.33 11.78
N GLY A 60 5.15 -2.61 12.82
CA GLY A 60 6.04 -1.77 13.61
C GLY A 60 6.68 -0.63 12.81
N GLU A 61 7.93 -0.37 13.08
CA GLU A 61 8.71 0.68 12.44
C GLU A 61 9.36 0.18 11.15
N GLN A 62 9.24 0.96 10.08
CA GLN A 62 9.84 0.67 8.77
C GLN A 62 10.49 1.93 8.20
N LYS A 63 11.64 1.76 7.59
CA LYS A 63 12.29 2.84 6.84
C LYS A 63 11.81 2.79 5.39
N TYR A 64 11.14 3.85 4.95
CA TYR A 64 10.67 3.96 3.57
C TYR A 64 11.60 4.79 2.67
N VAL A 65 12.37 5.74 3.24
CA VAL A 65 13.45 6.46 2.56
C VAL A 65 14.64 6.53 3.53
N ASP A 66 15.84 6.33 3.05
CA ASP A 66 17.04 6.51 3.85
C ASP A 66 17.47 7.99 3.82
N VAL A 67 16.78 8.78 4.65
CA VAL A 67 17.04 10.22 4.76
C VAL A 67 18.45 10.46 5.29
N SER A 68 19.16 11.36 4.67
CA SER A 68 20.52 11.72 5.00
C SER A 68 20.79 13.18 4.63
N LYS A 69 22.00 13.68 4.87
CA LYS A 69 22.42 15.03 4.47
C LYS A 69 22.11 15.35 2.99
N ASN A 70 22.09 14.33 2.12
CA ASN A 70 21.87 14.49 0.68
C ASN A 70 20.54 13.96 0.18
N ILE A 71 19.72 13.38 1.06
CA ILE A 71 18.43 12.80 0.70
C ILE A 71 17.38 13.30 1.68
N GLN A 72 16.35 13.93 1.16
CA GLN A 72 15.25 14.46 1.94
C GLN A 72 13.90 14.14 1.29
N VAL A 73 12.89 13.88 2.13
CA VAL A 73 11.51 13.65 1.69
C VAL A 73 10.89 15.00 1.34
N GLU A 74 10.29 15.09 0.17
CA GLU A 74 9.62 16.30 -0.32
C GLU A 74 8.10 16.20 -0.20
N LEU A 75 7.54 15.02 -0.49
CA LEU A 75 6.10 14.81 -0.52
C LEU A 75 5.77 13.36 -0.21
N VAL A 76 4.73 13.15 0.60
CA VAL A 76 4.11 11.85 0.82
C VAL A 76 2.60 11.99 0.66
N SER A 77 1.98 11.06 -0.05
CA SER A 77 0.52 10.94 -0.15
C SER A 77 0.10 9.49 0.07
N THR A 78 -1.01 9.32 0.77
CA THR A 78 -1.70 8.05 0.98
C THR A 78 -2.95 7.92 0.10
N ASP A 79 -3.17 8.83 -0.83
CA ASP A 79 -4.27 8.77 -1.78
C ASP A 79 -4.07 7.61 -2.77
N TRP A 80 -5.19 7.04 -3.24
CA TRP A 80 -5.17 5.98 -4.25
C TRP A 80 -4.61 6.46 -5.59
N LYS A 81 -5.04 7.64 -6.04
CA LYS A 81 -4.62 8.24 -7.30
C LYS A 81 -4.16 9.69 -7.06
N PRO A 82 -3.03 9.90 -6.38
CA PRO A 82 -2.55 11.24 -6.12
C PRO A 82 -2.09 11.90 -7.43
N VAL A 83 -2.33 13.21 -7.50
CA VAL A 83 -1.88 14.06 -8.60
C VAL A 83 -0.85 15.03 -8.05
N ILE A 84 0.27 15.14 -8.72
CA ILE A 84 1.31 16.12 -8.38
C ILE A 84 1.53 17.09 -9.53
N GLU A 85 1.77 18.34 -9.19
CA GLU A 85 2.18 19.38 -10.11
C GLU A 85 3.67 19.63 -9.99
N LEU A 86 4.38 19.58 -11.10
CA LEU A 86 5.79 19.95 -11.19
C LEU A 86 5.91 21.36 -11.76
N VAL A 87 6.53 22.25 -11.02
CA VAL A 87 6.95 23.56 -11.54
C VAL A 87 8.35 23.43 -12.09
N ILE A 88 8.48 23.43 -13.41
CA ILE A 88 9.71 23.19 -14.13
C ILE A 88 10.29 24.51 -14.63
N LYS A 89 11.57 24.73 -14.34
CA LYS A 89 12.30 25.87 -14.85
C LYS A 89 12.94 25.56 -16.19
N ASN A 90 12.57 26.36 -17.20
CA ASN A 90 13.21 26.32 -18.52
C ASN A 90 13.70 27.73 -18.87
N GLY A 91 14.96 28.01 -18.58
CA GLY A 91 15.53 29.37 -18.69
C GLY A 91 14.82 30.35 -17.75
N LYS A 92 14.12 31.33 -18.29
CA LYS A 92 13.32 32.33 -17.55
C LYS A 92 11.83 31.95 -17.44
N VAL A 93 11.42 30.91 -18.12
CA VAL A 93 9.99 30.45 -18.17
C VAL A 93 9.76 29.35 -17.13
N LEU A 94 8.64 29.44 -16.44
CA LEU A 94 8.15 28.38 -15.55
C LEU A 94 7.00 27.66 -16.25
N ASN A 95 7.19 26.38 -16.46
CA ASN A 95 6.16 25.49 -16.98
C ASN A 95 5.58 24.64 -15.84
N ARG A 96 4.29 24.35 -15.90
CA ARG A 96 3.61 23.48 -14.94
C ARG A 96 3.20 22.20 -15.66
N GLU A 97 3.56 21.06 -15.11
CA GLU A 97 3.22 19.74 -15.62
C GLU A 97 2.52 18.96 -14.50
N GLN A 98 1.34 18.40 -14.79
CA GLN A 98 0.62 17.55 -13.85
C GLN A 98 0.90 16.10 -14.16
N ILE A 99 1.12 15.32 -13.12
CA ILE A 99 1.39 13.88 -13.19
C ILE A 99 0.36 13.16 -12.32
N ASN A 100 -0.40 12.25 -12.95
CA ASN A 100 -1.13 11.23 -12.23
C ASN A 100 -0.13 10.14 -11.78
N VAL A 101 0.13 10.06 -10.48
CA VAL A 101 1.12 9.14 -9.94
C VAL A 101 0.72 7.68 -10.13
N PHE A 102 -0.58 7.40 -10.19
CA PHE A 102 -1.09 6.05 -10.44
C PHE A 102 -0.64 5.50 -11.80
N ASP A 103 -0.70 6.33 -12.84
CA ASP A 103 -0.32 5.95 -14.20
C ASP A 103 1.20 6.06 -14.43
N PHE A 104 1.87 6.91 -13.66
CA PHE A 104 3.29 7.19 -13.83
C PHE A 104 4.20 6.09 -13.27
N ILE A 105 3.82 5.47 -12.14
CA ILE A 105 4.65 4.45 -11.49
C ILE A 105 3.82 3.33 -10.86
N ASN A 106 4.22 2.10 -11.13
CA ASN A 106 3.66 0.92 -10.50
C ASN A 106 4.09 0.77 -9.04
N ILE A 107 3.30 0.04 -8.26
CA ILE A 107 3.62 -0.35 -6.89
C ILE A 107 4.86 -1.24 -6.89
N LYS A 108 5.82 -0.93 -6.01
CA LYS A 108 7.06 -1.69 -5.79
C LYS A 108 7.23 -1.97 -4.29
N GLY A 109 8.30 -2.65 -3.93
CA GLY A 109 8.62 -2.88 -2.51
C GLY A 109 9.02 -1.59 -1.80
N ILE A 110 8.78 -1.53 -0.49
CA ILE A 110 9.12 -0.35 0.35
C ILE A 110 10.59 0.06 0.27
N LYS A 111 11.50 -0.88 0.03
CA LYS A 111 12.96 -0.64 -0.10
C LYS A 111 13.39 -0.23 -1.51
N ALA A 112 12.47 -0.19 -2.48
CA ALA A 112 12.81 0.21 -3.83
C ALA A 112 13.24 1.69 -3.88
N ILE A 113 14.20 2.01 -4.72
CA ILE A 113 14.65 3.39 -4.94
C ILE A 113 13.55 4.20 -5.64
N GLY A 114 12.79 3.58 -6.52
CA GLY A 114 11.78 4.25 -7.33
C GLY A 114 12.33 4.68 -8.70
N ASN A 115 11.58 5.52 -9.37
CA ASN A 115 11.93 6.06 -10.69
C ASN A 115 12.33 7.53 -10.57
N GLN A 116 13.15 8.00 -11.48
CA GLN A 116 13.40 9.44 -11.63
C GLN A 116 12.09 10.12 -12.04
N LEU A 117 11.73 11.19 -11.32
CA LEU A 117 10.46 11.89 -11.55
C LEU A 117 10.49 12.73 -12.84
N SER A 118 11.59 13.43 -13.10
CA SER A 118 11.79 14.21 -14.32
C SER A 118 13.28 14.36 -14.62
N LYS A 119 13.63 14.51 -15.90
CA LYS A 119 14.97 14.90 -16.35
C LYS A 119 15.14 16.42 -16.40
N LYS A 120 14.03 17.17 -16.26
CA LYS A 120 14.03 18.62 -16.28
C LYS A 120 14.32 19.17 -14.88
N GLN A 121 14.77 20.41 -14.80
CA GLN A 121 15.01 21.07 -13.53
C GLN A 121 13.67 21.42 -12.85
N ILE A 122 13.34 20.70 -11.79
CA ILE A 122 12.16 20.97 -10.98
C ILE A 122 12.50 22.07 -9.98
N LYS A 123 11.65 23.09 -9.89
CA LYS A 123 11.74 24.16 -8.92
C LYS A 123 10.89 23.89 -7.68
N GLU A 124 9.71 23.30 -7.90
CA GLU A 124 8.69 23.08 -6.86
C GLU A 124 7.84 21.87 -7.23
N ILE A 125 7.34 21.17 -6.22
CA ILE A 125 6.42 20.04 -6.36
C ILE A 125 5.24 20.28 -5.43
N ASN A 126 4.02 20.28 -5.99
CA ASN A 126 2.80 20.51 -5.25
C ASN A 126 1.91 19.26 -5.32
N LEU A 127 1.31 18.89 -4.21
CA LEU A 127 0.22 17.90 -4.19
C LEU A 127 -1.07 18.60 -4.58
N LEU A 128 -1.77 18.06 -5.57
CA LEU A 128 -3.09 18.51 -5.99
C LEU A 128 -4.17 17.58 -5.46
N ASP A 129 -5.43 17.95 -5.69
CA ASP A 129 -6.56 17.09 -5.35
C ASP A 129 -6.43 15.74 -6.10
N PRO A 130 -6.60 14.61 -5.41
CA PRO A 130 -6.46 13.31 -6.00
C PRO A 130 -7.62 13.01 -6.96
N ILE A 131 -7.36 12.16 -7.95
CA ILE A 131 -8.43 11.62 -8.80
C ILE A 131 -9.25 10.65 -7.97
N PRO A 132 -10.60 10.75 -7.99
CA PRO A 132 -11.47 9.80 -7.31
C PRO A 132 -11.13 8.36 -7.71
N TYR A 133 -11.07 7.48 -6.72
CA TYR A 133 -10.82 6.06 -6.92
C TYR A 133 -12.02 5.28 -6.43
N GLU A 134 -12.71 4.64 -7.37
CA GLU A 134 -13.74 3.66 -7.08
C GLU A 134 -13.08 2.28 -7.23
N PRO A 135 -12.98 1.48 -6.16
CA PRO A 135 -12.50 0.11 -6.29
C PRO A 135 -13.46 -0.67 -7.19
N GLU A 136 -12.93 -1.35 -8.19
CA GLU A 136 -13.72 -2.31 -8.96
C GLU A 136 -14.24 -3.37 -7.98
N ILE A 137 -15.53 -3.35 -7.72
CA ILE A 137 -16.21 -4.44 -7.03
C ILE A 137 -16.21 -5.58 -8.05
N LYS A 138 -15.26 -6.50 -7.93
CA LYS A 138 -15.38 -7.80 -8.59
C LYS A 138 -16.59 -8.46 -7.92
N GLU A 139 -17.72 -8.46 -8.62
CA GLU A 139 -18.85 -9.30 -8.26
C GLU A 139 -18.27 -10.69 -8.08
N LEU A 140 -18.30 -11.18 -6.84
CA LEU A 140 -18.12 -12.59 -6.56
C LEU A 140 -19.32 -13.25 -7.24
N ASN A 141 -19.08 -13.77 -8.45
CA ASN A 141 -20.06 -14.62 -9.12
C ASN A 141 -20.50 -15.64 -8.09
N GLU A 142 -21.81 -15.64 -7.87
CA GLU A 142 -22.54 -16.56 -7.02
C GLU A 142 -21.95 -17.95 -7.24
N ILE A 143 -21.38 -18.51 -6.18
CA ILE A 143 -21.11 -19.94 -6.12
C ILE A 143 -22.49 -20.56 -6.19
N GLU A 144 -22.84 -21.15 -7.34
CA GLU A 144 -23.98 -22.05 -7.45
C GLU A 144 -23.82 -23.09 -6.34
N VAL A 145 -24.66 -22.94 -5.32
CA VAL A 145 -24.85 -23.98 -4.32
C VAL A 145 -25.52 -25.11 -5.08
N VAL A 146 -24.72 -26.08 -5.50
CA VAL A 146 -25.25 -27.34 -5.99
C VAL A 146 -25.91 -28.01 -4.80
N ASP A 147 -27.22 -27.94 -4.77
CA ASP A 147 -28.07 -28.63 -3.81
C ASP A 147 -27.92 -30.15 -4.09
N GLU A 148 -27.03 -30.81 -3.38
CA GLU A 148 -26.99 -32.27 -3.34
C GLU A 148 -28.18 -32.72 -2.53
N SER A 149 -29.30 -32.99 -3.26
CA SER A 149 -30.41 -33.73 -2.75
C SER A 149 -29.93 -35.12 -2.35
N TYR A 150 -29.87 -35.36 -1.06
CA TYR A 150 -29.77 -36.71 -0.52
C TYR A 150 -31.07 -37.43 -0.81
N ASP A 151 -31.07 -38.28 -1.82
CA ASP A 151 -32.11 -39.26 -2.03
C ASP A 151 -32.07 -40.28 -0.88
N ASP A 152 -33.18 -40.31 -0.13
CA ASP A 152 -33.53 -41.34 0.83
C ASP A 152 -33.48 -42.69 0.14
N LEU A 153 -32.62 -43.58 0.58
CA LEU A 153 -32.74 -44.99 0.32
C LEU A 153 -33.21 -45.70 1.58
N ASP A 154 -34.51 -46.00 1.53
CA ASP A 154 -35.24 -46.88 2.41
C ASP A 154 -34.54 -48.21 2.70
N ASP A 155 -34.51 -48.46 3.97
CA ASP A 155 -34.76 -49.72 4.72
C ASP A 155 -35.07 -50.98 3.90
N ASN A 156 -34.29 -52.02 4.07
CA ASN A 156 -34.88 -53.33 4.50
C ASN A 156 -33.84 -54.42 4.80
N SER A 157 -34.13 -55.03 5.95
CA SER A 157 -33.97 -56.44 6.30
C SER A 157 -32.57 -57.01 6.61
N SER A 158 -32.45 -57.26 7.87
CA SER A 158 -32.45 -58.59 8.57
C SER A 158 -31.20 -59.46 8.47
N GLU A 159 -30.83 -59.85 9.68
CA GLU A 159 -30.34 -61.12 10.15
C GLU A 159 -28.85 -61.45 10.26
N ASN A 160 -28.49 -61.58 11.54
CA ASN A 160 -27.69 -62.68 12.14
C ASN A 160 -26.20 -62.81 11.80
N GLY A 161 -25.45 -62.79 12.86
CA GLY A 161 -24.12 -63.36 12.89
C GLY A 161 -23.26 -62.93 14.07
N GLU A 162 -23.49 -63.56 15.21
CA GLU A 162 -22.57 -63.59 16.34
C GLU A 162 -21.16 -64.01 15.89
N SER A 163 -20.13 -63.37 16.40
CA SER A 163 -19.04 -64.06 17.10
C SER A 163 -17.85 -63.11 17.43
N GLN A 164 -17.69 -62.95 18.71
CA GLN A 164 -16.47 -63.21 19.52
C GLN A 164 -15.26 -62.32 19.31
N ILE A 165 -15.13 -61.58 20.36
CA ILE A 165 -13.94 -60.90 20.91
C ILE A 165 -12.75 -61.88 21.01
N ARG A 166 -11.56 -61.43 20.59
CA ARG A 166 -10.29 -61.86 21.15
C ARG A 166 -9.34 -60.69 21.32
N ILE A 167 -9.12 -60.38 22.56
CA ILE A 167 -7.99 -59.58 23.05
C ILE A 167 -6.83 -60.52 23.28
N ASP A 168 -5.65 -60.20 22.76
CA ASP A 168 -4.39 -60.71 23.27
C ASP A 168 -3.33 -59.61 23.21
N PHE A 169 -2.79 -59.32 24.37
CA PHE A 169 -1.61 -58.75 24.95
C PHE A 169 -0.66 -57.85 24.09
#